data_70a45e1e429e5d0d98a3a68c516eeaf7
#
_entry.id   70a45e1e429e5d0d98a3a68c516eeaf7
#
_cell.length_a   1.000
_cell.length_b   1.000
_cell.length_c   1.000
_cell.angle_alpha   90.00
_cell.angle_beta   90.00
_cell.angle_gamma   90.00
#
_symmetry.space_group_name_H-M   'P 1'
#
loop_
_entity.id
_entity.type
_entity.pdbx_description
1 polymer ?
#
loop_
_entity_poly.entity_id
_entity_poly.type
_entity_poly.pdbx_seq_one_letter_code
_entity_poly.pdbx_strand_id
1 'polypeptide(L)'
;GAPFTAVLPARAVAAVPPDAAKRLIADADRLMAGHARYFGVDREDLADPDWSYDPKTGRRAPSGYAFDVPYRDEDAAGDVKQIWELSRHQYLTVLAAAYAVTGDERYAERVAAHLRSWWAANPPLRGVHWISGIELGIRLLSWVWIRRLLDGWPGAAGLFEGNPVAVSQIWHHQRWLAAFPSRGSSANNHVIAEAAGQFAAACAFGWFPDSARWRAGALRSLERHLRGNTFPSGLNRELATEYHGLVLELGLAAVAEADAAGVPVPGSVRTVLLRMTDALAAVVDDRLRPPRQGDADDGHGLVVDGADTDRWASLLATGDAVFGRLAWWPAVTGTDVRTPL
;
A
#
# COMPACT_ATOMS: atom_id res chain seq x y z
N GLY A 1 17.72 11.82 -13.52
CA GLY A 1 17.45 11.50 -12.11
C GLY A 1 18.45 10.48 -11.60
N ALA A 2 18.56 10.34 -10.30
CA ALA A 2 19.36 9.28 -9.72
C ALA A 2 18.72 7.91 -10.06
N PRO A 3 19.51 6.85 -10.23
CA PRO A 3 18.97 5.53 -10.55
C PRO A 3 18.13 4.99 -9.39
N PHE A 4 17.12 4.18 -9.70
CA PHE A 4 16.37 3.44 -8.70
C PHE A 4 17.22 2.26 -8.20
N THR A 5 17.38 2.14 -6.89
CA THR A 5 18.24 1.13 -6.25
C THR A 5 17.50 0.12 -5.38
N ALA A 6 16.22 0.37 -5.09
CA ALA A 6 15.39 -0.50 -4.25
C ALA A 6 14.80 -1.69 -5.02
N VAL A 7 15.65 -2.39 -5.78
CA VAL A 7 15.27 -3.53 -6.62
C VAL A 7 15.07 -4.80 -5.80
N LEU A 8 14.26 -5.74 -6.34
CA LEU A 8 14.10 -7.06 -5.73
C LEU A 8 15.40 -7.88 -5.86
N PRO A 9 15.74 -8.68 -4.83
CA PRO A 9 16.75 -9.70 -5.00
C PRO A 9 16.35 -10.69 -6.12
N ALA A 10 17.28 -11.10 -6.98
CA ALA A 10 17.00 -11.99 -8.09
C ALA A 10 16.31 -13.31 -7.69
N ARG A 11 16.57 -13.80 -6.47
CA ARG A 11 15.96 -15.02 -5.92
C ARG A 11 14.51 -14.82 -5.45
N ALA A 12 14.07 -13.57 -5.21
CA ALA A 12 12.77 -13.31 -4.58
C ALA A 12 11.60 -13.81 -5.44
N VAL A 13 11.60 -13.46 -6.73
CA VAL A 13 10.57 -13.90 -7.69
C VAL A 13 10.58 -15.41 -7.85
N ALA A 14 11.77 -16.04 -7.92
CA ALA A 14 11.90 -17.50 -8.05
C ALA A 14 11.40 -18.27 -6.81
N ALA A 15 11.31 -17.59 -5.65
CA ALA A 15 10.80 -18.18 -4.42
C ALA A 15 9.27 -18.10 -4.28
N VAL A 16 8.57 -17.45 -5.22
CA VAL A 16 7.10 -17.35 -5.20
C VAL A 16 6.48 -18.74 -5.40
N PRO A 17 5.59 -19.19 -4.49
CA PRO A 17 4.95 -20.49 -4.60
C PRO A 17 4.07 -20.59 -5.86
N PRO A 18 4.10 -21.72 -6.59
CA PRO A 18 3.32 -21.88 -7.83
C PRO A 18 1.83 -21.62 -7.69
N ASP A 19 1.21 -22.05 -6.59
CA ASP A 19 -0.22 -21.84 -6.37
C ASP A 19 -0.56 -20.39 -6.03
N ALA A 20 0.33 -19.67 -5.34
CA ALA A 20 0.20 -18.24 -5.12
C ALA A 20 0.34 -17.47 -6.44
N ALA A 21 1.30 -17.85 -7.28
CA ALA A 21 1.46 -17.29 -8.62
C ALA A 21 0.22 -17.49 -9.50
N LYS A 22 -0.40 -18.68 -9.47
CA LYS A 22 -1.64 -18.95 -10.22
C LYS A 22 -2.80 -18.05 -9.77
N ARG A 23 -3.00 -17.86 -8.46
CA ARG A 23 -4.04 -16.95 -7.95
C ARG A 23 -3.78 -15.51 -8.36
N LEU A 24 -2.52 -15.06 -8.28
CA LEU A 24 -2.11 -13.74 -8.72
C LEU A 24 -2.42 -13.51 -10.21
N ILE A 25 -2.04 -14.45 -11.08
CA ILE A 25 -2.27 -14.35 -12.53
C ILE A 25 -3.76 -14.33 -12.84
N ALA A 26 -4.56 -15.20 -12.20
CA ALA A 26 -6.01 -15.23 -12.39
C ALA A 26 -6.67 -13.89 -12.02
N ASP A 27 -6.23 -13.26 -10.92
CA ASP A 27 -6.74 -11.94 -10.52
C ASP A 27 -6.26 -10.83 -11.47
N ALA A 28 -4.99 -10.87 -11.85
CA ALA A 28 -4.44 -9.93 -12.83
C ALA A 28 -5.17 -9.99 -14.18
N ASP A 29 -5.50 -11.18 -14.67
CA ASP A 29 -6.26 -11.35 -15.92
C ASP A 29 -7.69 -10.80 -15.80
N ARG A 30 -8.33 -10.96 -14.65
CA ARG A 30 -9.64 -10.35 -14.36
C ARG A 30 -9.56 -8.82 -14.37
N LEU A 31 -8.52 -8.25 -13.75
CA LEU A 31 -8.27 -6.81 -13.77
C LEU A 31 -7.97 -6.30 -15.20
N MET A 32 -7.21 -7.08 -16.00
CA MET A 32 -6.94 -6.76 -17.39
C MET A 32 -8.21 -6.79 -18.25
N ALA A 33 -9.18 -7.67 -17.92
CA ALA A 33 -10.48 -7.71 -18.55
C ALA A 33 -11.41 -6.55 -18.14
N GLY A 34 -10.98 -5.68 -17.23
CA GLY A 34 -11.71 -4.49 -16.81
C GLY A 34 -12.61 -4.69 -15.59
N HIS A 35 -12.47 -5.79 -14.87
CA HIS A 35 -13.30 -6.12 -13.72
C HIS A 35 -12.59 -5.85 -12.40
N ALA A 36 -13.18 -4.96 -11.58
CA ALA A 36 -12.81 -4.73 -10.19
C ALA A 36 -14.07 -4.60 -9.33
N ARG A 37 -13.93 -4.83 -8.02
CA ARG A 37 -15.02 -4.71 -7.06
C ARG A 37 -14.49 -4.12 -5.76
N TYR A 38 -15.10 -3.00 -5.33
CA TYR A 38 -14.72 -2.31 -4.10
C TYR A 38 -15.94 -2.10 -3.21
N PHE A 39 -15.85 -2.48 -1.95
CA PHE A 39 -16.95 -2.34 -0.96
C PHE A 39 -18.29 -2.89 -1.47
N GLY A 40 -18.24 -4.03 -2.18
CA GLY A 40 -19.43 -4.67 -2.72
C GLY A 40 -19.99 -4.07 -4.02
N VAL A 41 -19.37 -3.01 -4.56
CA VAL A 41 -19.79 -2.34 -5.81
C VAL A 41 -18.85 -2.74 -6.94
N ASP A 42 -19.41 -3.22 -8.05
CA ASP A 42 -18.65 -3.55 -9.26
C ASP A 42 -18.24 -2.28 -10.00
N ARG A 43 -17.02 -2.30 -10.54
CA ARG A 43 -16.46 -1.23 -11.34
C ARG A 43 -16.15 -1.74 -12.73
N GLU A 44 -16.83 -1.19 -13.73
CA GLU A 44 -16.76 -1.66 -15.12
C GLU A 44 -15.91 -0.75 -16.02
N ASP A 45 -15.46 0.40 -15.51
CA ASP A 45 -14.67 1.39 -16.25
C ASP A 45 -13.15 1.17 -16.15
N LEU A 46 -12.69 0.04 -15.60
CA LEU A 46 -11.28 -0.19 -15.32
C LEU A 46 -10.39 -0.27 -16.57
N ALA A 47 -10.96 -0.50 -17.74
CA ALA A 47 -10.22 -0.47 -19.01
C ALA A 47 -9.70 0.94 -19.36
N ASP A 48 -10.50 1.98 -19.05
CA ASP A 48 -10.19 3.40 -19.20
C ASP A 48 -10.81 4.17 -18.02
N PRO A 49 -10.14 4.18 -16.84
CA PRO A 49 -10.76 4.64 -15.62
C PRO A 49 -11.06 6.14 -15.63
N ASP A 50 -12.28 6.49 -15.23
CA ASP A 50 -12.62 7.84 -14.79
C ASP A 50 -12.24 8.00 -13.31
N TRP A 51 -11.13 8.67 -13.05
CA TRP A 51 -10.54 8.79 -11.70
C TRP A 51 -11.36 9.60 -10.70
N SER A 52 -12.40 10.29 -11.16
CA SER A 52 -13.31 11.06 -10.33
C SER A 52 -14.68 10.39 -10.17
N TYR A 53 -14.92 9.28 -10.85
CA TYR A 53 -16.21 8.62 -10.91
C TYR A 53 -16.45 7.68 -9.72
N ASP A 54 -17.63 7.83 -9.12
CA ASP A 54 -18.17 6.93 -8.11
C ASP A 54 -19.24 6.01 -8.74
N PRO A 55 -18.97 4.71 -8.87
CA PRO A 55 -19.93 3.77 -9.46
C PRO A 55 -21.15 3.49 -8.58
N LYS A 56 -21.07 3.76 -7.26
CA LYS A 56 -22.18 3.55 -6.34
C LYS A 56 -23.30 4.56 -6.54
N THR A 57 -22.97 5.83 -6.73
CA THR A 57 -23.94 6.92 -6.88
C THR A 57 -24.08 7.42 -8.32
N GLY A 58 -23.16 7.03 -9.21
CA GLY A 58 -23.08 7.56 -10.58
C GLY A 58 -22.54 8.98 -10.68
N ARG A 59 -22.01 9.53 -9.62
CA ARG A 59 -21.52 10.92 -9.53
C ARG A 59 -20.03 11.03 -9.85
N ARG A 60 -19.58 12.27 -10.09
CA ARG A 60 -18.16 12.61 -10.24
C ARG A 60 -17.77 13.66 -9.23
N ALA A 61 -16.66 13.40 -8.52
CA ALA A 61 -16.12 14.37 -7.58
C ALA A 61 -15.59 15.62 -8.31
N PRO A 62 -15.74 16.82 -7.72
CA PRO A 62 -15.23 18.06 -8.30
C PRO A 62 -13.71 18.07 -8.43
N SER A 63 -13.18 18.76 -9.46
CA SER A 63 -11.75 18.90 -9.77
C SER A 63 -11.13 20.22 -9.29
N GLY A 64 -11.84 20.97 -8.45
CA GLY A 64 -11.37 22.25 -7.88
C GLY A 64 -10.15 22.14 -6.97
N TYR A 65 -9.82 23.21 -6.27
CA TYR A 65 -8.77 23.19 -5.23
C TYR A 65 -9.14 22.16 -4.16
N ALA A 66 -8.20 21.28 -3.81
CA ALA A 66 -8.47 20.10 -3.01
C ALA A 66 -9.16 20.41 -1.66
N PHE A 67 -8.72 21.47 -0.96
CA PHE A 67 -9.26 21.82 0.34
C PHE A 67 -10.63 22.51 0.30
N ASP A 68 -11.10 22.87 -0.89
CA ASP A 68 -12.45 23.42 -1.12
C ASP A 68 -13.45 22.33 -1.58
N VAL A 69 -12.99 21.11 -1.89
CA VAL A 69 -13.85 20.03 -2.32
C VAL A 69 -14.71 19.54 -1.15
N PRO A 70 -16.06 19.55 -1.27
CA PRO A 70 -16.97 19.12 -0.20
C PRO A 70 -17.05 17.58 -0.16
N TYR A 71 -15.95 16.90 0.09
CA TYR A 71 -15.81 15.44 -0.03
C TYR A 71 -16.68 14.62 0.95
N ARG A 72 -17.24 15.26 1.98
CA ARG A 72 -18.16 14.62 2.92
C ARG A 72 -19.62 14.74 2.49
N ASP A 73 -19.91 15.53 1.47
CA ASP A 73 -21.22 15.68 0.89
C ASP A 73 -21.34 14.71 -0.31
N GLU A 74 -22.06 13.61 -0.08
CA GLU A 74 -22.24 12.55 -1.11
C GLU A 74 -23.06 13.07 -2.30
N ASP A 75 -23.91 14.09 -2.11
CA ASP A 75 -24.64 14.72 -3.22
C ASP A 75 -23.72 15.56 -4.10
N ALA A 76 -22.67 16.15 -3.55
CA ALA A 76 -21.73 16.98 -4.26
C ALA A 76 -20.54 16.21 -4.86
N ALA A 77 -20.03 15.18 -4.16
CA ALA A 77 -18.78 14.51 -4.50
C ALA A 77 -18.92 13.01 -4.78
N GLY A 78 -20.10 12.42 -4.56
CA GLY A 78 -20.28 10.99 -4.56
C GLY A 78 -19.70 10.33 -3.29
N ASP A 79 -19.74 8.99 -3.25
CA ASP A 79 -19.06 8.23 -2.20
C ASP A 79 -17.54 8.21 -2.50
N VAL A 80 -16.83 9.12 -1.84
CA VAL A 80 -15.39 9.29 -2.08
C VAL A 80 -14.56 8.06 -1.75
N LYS A 81 -15.05 7.13 -0.92
CA LYS A 81 -14.36 5.87 -0.64
C LYS A 81 -14.22 5.02 -1.89
N GLN A 82 -15.25 4.99 -2.74
CA GLN A 82 -15.22 4.30 -4.03
C GLN A 82 -14.18 4.89 -4.99
N ILE A 83 -14.03 6.22 -4.96
CA ILE A 83 -13.07 6.95 -5.79
C ILE A 83 -11.65 6.76 -5.26
N TRP A 84 -11.45 6.87 -3.95
CA TRP A 84 -10.15 6.74 -3.31
C TRP A 84 -9.58 5.33 -3.41
N GLU A 85 -10.41 4.30 -3.25
CA GLU A 85 -9.95 2.91 -3.25
C GLU A 85 -9.25 2.54 -4.57
N LEU A 86 -9.85 2.90 -5.71
CA LEU A 86 -9.20 2.72 -7.02
C LEU A 86 -7.87 3.47 -7.10
N SER A 87 -7.83 4.71 -6.58
CA SER A 87 -6.67 5.60 -6.66
C SER A 87 -5.57 5.33 -5.61
N ARG A 88 -5.73 4.31 -4.77
CA ARG A 88 -4.64 3.71 -3.98
C ARG A 88 -3.67 2.95 -4.87
N HIS A 89 -4.06 2.61 -6.10
CA HIS A 89 -3.29 1.89 -7.10
C HIS A 89 -2.83 0.48 -6.67
N GLN A 90 -3.53 -0.11 -5.72
CA GLN A 90 -3.22 -1.47 -5.24
C GLN A 90 -3.47 -2.52 -6.32
N TYR A 91 -4.49 -2.33 -7.18
CA TYR A 91 -4.68 -3.21 -8.33
C TYR A 91 -3.54 -3.11 -9.35
N LEU A 92 -2.88 -1.96 -9.49
CA LEU A 92 -1.70 -1.80 -10.32
C LEU A 92 -0.48 -2.51 -9.73
N THR A 93 -0.38 -2.61 -8.41
CA THR A 93 0.65 -3.41 -7.74
C THR A 93 0.46 -4.90 -8.05
N VAL A 94 -0.80 -5.37 -8.08
CA VAL A 94 -1.12 -6.76 -8.49
C VAL A 94 -0.70 -7.02 -9.94
N LEU A 95 -1.00 -6.10 -10.86
CA LEU A 95 -0.56 -6.22 -12.26
C LEU A 95 0.97 -6.19 -12.40
N ALA A 96 1.64 -5.32 -11.66
CA ALA A 96 3.11 -5.26 -11.65
C ALA A 96 3.73 -6.56 -11.09
N ALA A 97 3.12 -7.15 -10.05
CA ALA A 97 3.54 -8.44 -9.52
C ALA A 97 3.34 -9.57 -10.54
N ALA A 98 2.22 -9.56 -11.27
CA ALA A 98 1.98 -10.52 -12.36
C ALA A 98 3.05 -10.40 -13.46
N TYR A 99 3.45 -9.17 -13.84
CA TYR A 99 4.58 -8.95 -14.72
C TYR A 99 5.87 -9.56 -14.16
N ALA A 100 6.21 -9.27 -12.91
CA ALA A 100 7.43 -9.76 -12.28
C ALA A 100 7.52 -11.29 -12.28
N VAL A 101 6.39 -11.98 -12.09
CA VAL A 101 6.32 -13.45 -12.05
C VAL A 101 6.31 -14.08 -13.44
N THR A 102 5.69 -13.44 -14.43
CA THR A 102 5.46 -14.04 -15.76
C THR A 102 6.36 -13.50 -16.87
N GLY A 103 6.85 -12.26 -16.74
CA GLY A 103 7.50 -11.52 -17.83
C GLY A 103 6.54 -11.02 -18.90
N ASP A 104 5.21 -11.14 -18.72
CA ASP A 104 4.23 -10.68 -19.70
C ASP A 104 4.08 -9.16 -19.67
N GLU A 105 4.63 -8.50 -20.69
CA GLU A 105 4.69 -7.05 -20.79
C GLU A 105 3.30 -6.38 -20.84
N ARG A 106 2.24 -7.09 -21.22
CA ARG A 106 0.87 -6.53 -21.24
C ARG A 106 0.46 -5.98 -19.88
N TYR A 107 0.88 -6.62 -18.78
CA TYR A 107 0.63 -6.13 -17.43
C TYR A 107 1.39 -4.82 -17.17
N ALA A 108 2.67 -4.76 -17.52
CA ALA A 108 3.50 -3.56 -17.35
C ALA A 108 2.99 -2.37 -18.18
N GLU A 109 2.58 -2.62 -19.42
CA GLU A 109 2.01 -1.60 -20.30
C GLU A 109 0.70 -1.03 -19.75
N ARG A 110 -0.18 -1.89 -19.20
CA ARG A 110 -1.42 -1.44 -18.56
C ARG A 110 -1.12 -0.58 -17.34
N VAL A 111 -0.18 -0.99 -16.49
CA VAL A 111 0.27 -0.21 -15.33
C VAL A 111 0.78 1.16 -15.78
N ALA A 112 1.63 1.21 -16.79
CA ALA A 112 2.18 2.46 -17.30
C ALA A 112 1.10 3.39 -17.88
N ALA A 113 0.14 2.85 -18.62
CA ALA A 113 -0.97 3.62 -19.18
C ALA A 113 -1.82 4.25 -18.07
N HIS A 114 -2.20 3.47 -17.06
CA HIS A 114 -3.04 3.95 -15.97
C HIS A 114 -2.31 4.95 -15.06
N LEU A 115 -1.03 4.75 -14.76
CA LEU A 115 -0.25 5.74 -13.99
C LEU A 115 -0.15 7.07 -14.73
N ARG A 116 0.17 7.05 -16.04
CA ARG A 116 0.22 8.28 -16.85
C ARG A 116 -1.13 8.99 -16.89
N SER A 117 -2.21 8.24 -17.08
CA SER A 117 -3.58 8.76 -17.06
C SER A 117 -3.92 9.42 -15.72
N TRP A 118 -3.63 8.73 -14.62
CA TRP A 118 -3.90 9.26 -13.28
C TRP A 118 -3.11 10.53 -13.00
N TRP A 119 -1.81 10.56 -13.30
CA TRP A 119 -0.95 11.73 -13.07
C TRP A 119 -1.41 12.93 -13.90
N ALA A 120 -1.86 12.71 -15.13
CA ALA A 120 -2.39 13.79 -15.97
C ALA A 120 -3.73 14.33 -15.46
N ALA A 121 -4.62 13.44 -14.99
CA ALA A 121 -5.95 13.81 -14.53
C ALA A 121 -5.95 14.47 -13.13
N ASN A 122 -4.95 14.20 -12.30
CA ASN A 122 -4.90 14.60 -10.90
C ASN A 122 -3.66 15.45 -10.56
N PRO A 123 -3.53 16.65 -11.11
CA PRO A 123 -2.42 17.53 -10.80
C PRO A 123 -2.39 17.87 -9.31
N PRO A 124 -1.22 18.18 -8.74
CA PRO A 124 -1.06 18.44 -7.31
C PRO A 124 -2.05 19.48 -6.77
N LEU A 125 -2.64 19.18 -5.60
CA LEU A 125 -3.61 19.99 -4.87
C LEU A 125 -4.92 20.26 -5.61
N ARG A 126 -5.26 19.46 -6.61
CA ARG A 126 -6.56 19.53 -7.30
C ARG A 126 -7.33 18.23 -7.15
N GLY A 127 -8.65 18.39 -6.91
CA GLY A 127 -9.57 17.27 -6.80
C GLY A 127 -9.47 16.50 -5.49
N VAL A 128 -10.28 15.47 -5.39
CA VAL A 128 -10.53 14.69 -4.16
C VAL A 128 -9.34 13.84 -3.72
N HIS A 129 -8.38 13.57 -4.60
CA HIS A 129 -7.23 12.70 -4.31
C HIS A 129 -6.11 13.37 -3.48
N TRP A 130 -6.25 14.66 -3.17
CA TRP A 130 -5.27 15.46 -2.42
C TRP A 130 -5.77 15.93 -1.05
N ILE A 131 -6.81 15.28 -0.52
CA ILE A 131 -7.48 15.71 0.72
C ILE A 131 -7.05 14.87 1.92
N SER A 132 -6.88 13.56 1.74
CA SER A 132 -6.69 12.59 2.83
C SER A 132 -5.30 11.98 2.81
N GLY A 133 -4.55 12.18 3.89
CA GLY A 133 -3.16 11.72 4.01
C GLY A 133 -2.99 10.22 3.91
N ILE A 134 -3.92 9.43 4.45
CA ILE A 134 -3.87 7.96 4.32
C ILE A 134 -3.86 7.53 2.85
N GLU A 135 -4.65 8.19 2.00
CA GLU A 135 -4.71 7.88 0.58
C GLU A 135 -3.38 8.17 -0.14
N LEU A 136 -2.76 9.32 0.20
CA LEU A 136 -1.45 9.67 -0.34
C LEU A 136 -0.36 8.69 0.14
N GLY A 137 -0.40 8.30 1.41
CA GLY A 137 0.57 7.36 1.99
C GLY A 137 0.51 5.98 1.35
N ILE A 138 -0.69 5.40 1.24
CA ILE A 138 -0.91 4.09 0.61
C ILE A 138 -0.54 4.14 -0.88
N ARG A 139 -0.89 5.21 -1.60
CA ARG A 139 -0.55 5.40 -3.01
C ARG A 139 0.96 5.47 -3.22
N LEU A 140 1.70 6.18 -2.37
CA LEU A 140 3.16 6.20 -2.42
C LEU A 140 3.76 4.83 -2.20
N LEU A 141 3.26 4.07 -1.24
CA LEU A 141 3.71 2.70 -1.00
C LEU A 141 3.45 1.82 -2.22
N SER A 142 2.28 1.93 -2.84
CA SER A 142 1.98 1.25 -4.10
C SER A 142 2.96 1.63 -5.22
N TRP A 143 3.28 2.91 -5.40
CA TRP A 143 4.21 3.36 -6.45
C TRP A 143 5.64 2.84 -6.23
N VAL A 144 6.10 2.76 -4.98
CA VAL A 144 7.40 2.14 -4.65
C VAL A 144 7.42 0.70 -5.12
N TRP A 145 6.40 -0.07 -4.77
CA TRP A 145 6.31 -1.48 -5.12
C TRP A 145 6.08 -1.70 -6.62
N ILE A 146 5.26 -0.87 -7.27
CA ILE A 146 5.10 -0.91 -8.73
C ILE A 146 6.45 -0.71 -9.42
N ARG A 147 7.22 0.32 -9.04
CA ARG A 147 8.53 0.58 -9.65
C ARG A 147 9.49 -0.61 -9.44
N ARG A 148 9.50 -1.16 -8.25
CA ARG A 148 10.33 -2.32 -7.88
C ARG A 148 9.96 -3.57 -8.68
N LEU A 149 8.68 -3.88 -8.79
CA LEU A 149 8.18 -5.04 -9.51
C LEU A 149 8.37 -4.94 -11.03
N LEU A 150 8.36 -3.72 -11.57
CA LEU A 150 8.59 -3.45 -12.98
C LEU A 150 10.08 -3.30 -13.35
N ASP A 151 11.03 -3.52 -12.44
CA ASP A 151 12.44 -3.20 -12.69
C ASP A 151 13.03 -3.92 -13.91
N GLY A 152 12.58 -5.16 -14.20
CA GLY A 152 12.96 -5.89 -15.41
C GLY A 152 12.31 -5.41 -16.72
N TRP A 153 11.33 -4.51 -16.65
CA TRP A 153 10.65 -3.97 -17.84
C TRP A 153 11.45 -2.79 -18.42
N PRO A 154 11.75 -2.81 -19.75
CA PRO A 154 12.55 -1.73 -20.37
C PRO A 154 11.95 -0.33 -20.21
N GLY A 155 10.63 -0.21 -20.06
CA GLY A 155 9.92 1.04 -19.87
C GLY A 155 9.95 1.63 -18.45
N ALA A 156 10.43 0.88 -17.45
CA ALA A 156 10.28 1.25 -16.03
C ALA A 156 10.98 2.57 -15.67
N ALA A 157 12.25 2.73 -16.08
CA ALA A 157 12.98 3.98 -15.83
C ALA A 157 12.38 5.19 -16.55
N GLY A 158 11.89 4.99 -17.79
CA GLY A 158 11.18 6.02 -18.56
C GLY A 158 9.81 6.38 -17.99
N LEU A 159 9.19 5.48 -17.24
CA LEU A 159 7.92 5.73 -16.55
C LEU A 159 8.10 6.55 -15.26
N PHE A 160 9.16 6.31 -14.49
CA PHE A 160 9.41 6.91 -13.18
C PHE A 160 10.54 7.96 -13.22
N GLU A 161 11.81 7.53 -13.20
CA GLU A 161 12.99 8.41 -13.06
C GLU A 161 13.15 9.40 -14.24
N GLY A 162 12.82 8.94 -15.43
CA GLY A 162 12.85 9.72 -16.67
C GLY A 162 11.60 10.54 -16.94
N ASN A 163 10.57 10.46 -16.09
CA ASN A 163 9.30 11.15 -16.26
C ASN A 163 9.17 12.32 -15.28
N PRO A 164 9.30 13.58 -15.73
CA PRO A 164 9.21 14.74 -14.84
C PRO A 164 7.85 14.86 -14.15
N VAL A 165 6.77 14.34 -14.75
CA VAL A 165 5.45 14.34 -14.13
C VAL A 165 5.41 13.37 -12.96
N ALA A 166 5.94 12.14 -13.12
CA ALA A 166 6.05 11.16 -12.05
C ALA A 166 6.90 11.70 -10.89
N VAL A 167 8.08 12.25 -11.20
CA VAL A 167 8.98 12.85 -10.20
C VAL A 167 8.29 13.99 -9.44
N SER A 168 7.56 14.86 -10.14
CA SER A 168 6.77 15.94 -9.54
C SER A 168 5.68 15.41 -8.62
N GLN A 169 4.94 14.39 -9.06
CA GLN A 169 3.88 13.75 -8.25
C GLN A 169 4.44 13.13 -6.96
N ILE A 170 5.54 12.39 -7.06
CA ILE A 170 6.21 11.78 -5.89
C ILE A 170 6.69 12.85 -4.91
N TRP A 171 7.28 13.94 -5.42
CA TRP A 171 7.72 15.05 -4.59
C TRP A 171 6.55 15.72 -3.86
N HIS A 172 5.47 16.03 -4.56
CA HIS A 172 4.31 16.69 -3.97
C HIS A 172 3.59 15.82 -2.93
N HIS A 173 3.49 14.50 -3.16
CA HIS A 173 2.95 13.58 -2.16
C HIS A 173 3.77 13.61 -0.87
N GLN A 174 5.09 13.49 -0.96
CA GLN A 174 5.95 13.51 0.22
C GLN A 174 5.92 14.87 0.94
N ARG A 175 5.91 15.97 0.18
CA ARG A 175 5.79 17.32 0.74
C ARG A 175 4.45 17.53 1.45
N TRP A 176 3.35 17.04 0.84
CA TRP A 176 2.02 17.13 1.43
C TRP A 176 1.96 16.36 2.76
N LEU A 177 2.43 15.13 2.80
CA LEU A 177 2.47 14.31 4.01
C LEU A 177 3.32 14.93 5.11
N ALA A 178 4.45 15.55 4.75
CA ALA A 178 5.30 16.24 5.71
C ALA A 178 4.64 17.50 6.29
N ALA A 179 3.77 18.17 5.51
CA ALA A 179 3.13 19.42 5.90
C ALA A 179 1.82 19.22 6.69
N PHE A 180 1.05 18.16 6.37
CA PHE A 180 -0.31 17.95 6.85
C PHE A 180 -0.51 16.57 7.52
N PRO A 181 0.31 16.19 8.52
CA PRO A 181 0.12 14.91 9.20
C PRO A 181 -1.22 14.87 9.94
N SER A 182 -1.89 13.75 9.91
CA SER A 182 -3.13 13.51 10.66
C SER A 182 -2.94 13.73 12.16
N ARG A 183 -3.92 14.36 12.80
CA ARG A 183 -3.91 14.76 14.22
C ARG A 183 -5.23 14.42 14.90
N GLY A 184 -5.26 14.52 16.23
CA GLY A 184 -6.46 14.30 17.02
C GLY A 184 -6.99 12.87 16.86
N SER A 185 -8.27 12.72 16.56
CA SER A 185 -8.92 11.41 16.38
C SER A 185 -8.38 10.62 15.18
N SER A 186 -7.71 11.27 14.23
CA SER A 186 -7.07 10.61 13.08
C SER A 186 -5.59 10.29 13.32
N ALA A 187 -5.05 10.50 14.53
CA ALA A 187 -3.70 10.07 14.91
C ALA A 187 -3.67 8.57 15.28
N ASN A 188 -4.23 7.75 14.42
CA ASN A 188 -4.41 6.30 14.55
C ASN A 188 -3.81 5.60 13.32
N ASN A 189 -4.55 4.67 12.68
CA ASN A 189 -4.09 4.01 11.45
C ASN A 189 -3.78 5.00 10.32
N HIS A 190 -4.47 6.15 10.23
CA HIS A 190 -4.20 7.17 9.21
C HIS A 190 -2.76 7.69 9.27
N VAL A 191 -2.31 8.19 10.43
CA VAL A 191 -0.96 8.73 10.57
C VAL A 191 0.12 7.65 10.38
N ILE A 192 -0.19 6.40 10.71
CA ILE A 192 0.72 5.26 10.49
C ILE A 192 0.86 4.98 8.99
N ALA A 193 -0.24 4.99 8.23
CA ALA A 193 -0.22 4.82 6.78
C ALA A 193 0.53 5.97 6.08
N GLU A 194 0.29 7.21 6.52
CA GLU A 194 1.02 8.39 6.05
C GLU A 194 2.53 8.24 6.26
N ALA A 195 2.93 7.86 7.46
CA ALA A 195 4.35 7.70 7.81
C ALA A 195 4.99 6.50 7.09
N ALA A 196 4.29 5.37 6.97
CA ALA A 196 4.80 4.20 6.26
C ALA A 196 5.02 4.48 4.77
N GLY A 197 4.04 5.10 4.11
CA GLY A 197 4.17 5.48 2.69
C GLY A 197 5.24 6.52 2.44
N GLN A 198 5.34 7.56 3.28
CA GLN A 198 6.38 8.57 3.19
C GLN A 198 7.77 7.96 3.45
N PHE A 199 7.89 7.09 4.43
CA PHE A 199 9.15 6.41 4.74
C PHE A 199 9.62 5.55 3.57
N ALA A 200 8.73 4.70 3.04
CA ALA A 200 9.02 3.85 1.90
C ALA A 200 9.47 4.66 0.67
N ALA A 201 8.72 5.71 0.34
CA ALA A 201 9.07 6.58 -0.78
C ALA A 201 10.40 7.33 -0.56
N ALA A 202 10.68 7.79 0.66
CA ALA A 202 11.93 8.49 0.97
C ALA A 202 13.15 7.53 0.99
N CYS A 203 12.94 6.23 1.19
CA CYS A 203 13.96 5.20 1.03
C CYS A 203 14.19 4.87 -0.45
N ALA A 204 13.12 4.55 -1.17
CA ALA A 204 13.19 4.03 -2.54
C ALA A 204 13.43 5.14 -3.59
N PHE A 205 12.80 6.30 -3.42
CA PHE A 205 12.91 7.49 -4.27
C PHE A 205 13.73 8.58 -3.59
N GLY A 206 14.96 8.26 -3.18
CA GLY A 206 15.88 9.18 -2.52
C GLY A 206 16.42 10.30 -3.43
N TRP A 207 15.61 10.78 -4.37
CA TRP A 207 16.01 11.66 -5.47
C TRP A 207 16.01 13.15 -5.09
N PHE A 208 15.42 13.49 -3.96
CA PHE A 208 15.16 14.87 -3.58
C PHE A 208 16.10 15.34 -2.46
N PRO A 209 16.47 16.62 -2.42
CA PRO A 209 17.25 17.18 -1.31
C PRO A 209 16.63 16.95 0.06
N ASP A 210 15.29 16.89 0.12
CA ASP A 210 14.53 16.67 1.34
C ASP A 210 14.36 15.20 1.74
N SER A 211 14.75 14.22 0.90
CA SER A 211 14.50 12.80 1.12
C SER A 211 15.02 12.30 2.47
N ALA A 212 16.22 12.70 2.86
CA ALA A 212 16.79 12.31 4.16
C ALA A 212 15.97 12.86 5.34
N ARG A 213 15.50 14.12 5.23
CA ARG A 213 14.65 14.77 6.25
C ARG A 213 13.28 14.08 6.34
N TRP A 214 12.64 13.79 5.20
CA TRP A 214 11.36 13.09 5.15
C TRP A 214 11.47 11.68 5.72
N ARG A 215 12.51 10.94 5.34
CA ARG A 215 12.79 9.60 5.88
C ARG A 215 12.93 9.61 7.41
N ALA A 216 13.75 10.50 7.93
CA ALA A 216 13.96 10.61 9.37
C ALA A 216 12.68 11.05 10.12
N GLY A 217 11.91 11.98 9.54
CA GLY A 217 10.63 12.43 10.09
C GLY A 217 9.59 11.32 10.11
N ALA A 218 9.45 10.60 9.02
CA ALA A 218 8.52 9.49 8.89
C ALA A 218 8.86 8.33 9.85
N LEU A 219 10.14 7.99 10.01
CA LEU A 219 10.57 6.95 10.94
C LEU A 219 10.25 7.31 12.41
N ARG A 220 10.49 8.58 12.80
CA ARG A 220 10.08 9.05 14.14
C ARG A 220 8.58 9.02 14.34
N SER A 221 7.81 9.37 13.31
CA SER A 221 6.35 9.30 13.34
C SER A 221 5.87 7.84 13.49
N LEU A 222 6.43 6.91 12.71
CA LEU A 222 6.15 5.47 12.82
C LEU A 222 6.43 4.96 14.24
N GLU A 223 7.61 5.23 14.79
CA GLU A 223 7.96 4.79 16.14
C GLU A 223 6.96 5.32 17.17
N ARG A 224 6.68 6.62 17.14
CA ARG A 224 5.76 7.26 18.08
C ARG A 224 4.36 6.66 18.00
N HIS A 225 3.81 6.53 16.80
CA HIS A 225 2.41 6.17 16.60
C HIS A 225 2.17 4.66 16.67
N LEU A 226 3.10 3.82 16.25
CA LEU A 226 3.03 2.38 16.49
C LEU A 226 3.01 2.08 18.00
N ARG A 227 3.90 2.71 18.77
CA ARG A 227 3.93 2.55 20.23
C ARG A 227 2.68 3.12 20.91
N GLY A 228 2.22 4.29 20.47
CA GLY A 228 1.07 4.96 21.06
C GLY A 228 -0.27 4.27 20.76
N ASN A 229 -0.38 3.61 19.61
CA ASN A 229 -1.60 2.94 19.14
C ASN A 229 -1.62 1.42 19.38
N THR A 230 -0.66 0.88 20.15
CA THR A 230 -0.59 -0.55 20.45
C THR A 230 -0.56 -0.75 21.97
N PHE A 231 -1.37 -1.68 22.47
CA PHE A 231 -1.35 -2.10 23.87
C PHE A 231 -0.08 -2.93 24.18
N PRO A 232 0.31 -3.05 25.45
CA PRO A 232 1.41 -3.94 25.85
C PRO A 232 1.21 -5.40 25.40
N SER A 233 -0.03 -5.85 25.24
CA SER A 233 -0.39 -7.18 24.71
C SER A 233 -0.09 -7.33 23.21
N GLY A 234 0.21 -6.27 22.49
CA GLY A 234 0.38 -6.26 21.04
C GLY A 234 -0.89 -5.95 20.25
N LEU A 235 -2.07 -5.89 20.89
CA LEU A 235 -3.32 -5.53 20.20
C LEU A 235 -3.35 -4.03 19.86
N ASN A 236 -3.89 -3.70 18.70
CA ASN A 236 -4.10 -2.31 18.29
C ASN A 236 -5.18 -1.65 19.15
N ARG A 237 -4.96 -0.37 19.52
CA ARG A 237 -5.86 0.39 20.42
C ARG A 237 -7.20 0.78 19.81
N GLU A 238 -7.35 0.68 18.50
CA GLU A 238 -8.64 0.91 17.85
C GLU A 238 -9.63 -0.24 18.09
N LEU A 239 -9.16 -1.36 18.66
CA LEU A 239 -9.96 -2.53 19.02
C LEU A 239 -10.79 -3.09 17.85
N ALA A 240 -10.25 -2.93 16.65
CA ALA A 240 -10.84 -3.46 15.42
C ALA A 240 -9.84 -4.41 14.76
N THR A 241 -10.29 -5.62 14.44
CA THR A 241 -9.46 -6.67 13.84
C THR A 241 -8.84 -6.22 12.52
N GLU A 242 -9.64 -5.60 11.65
CA GLU A 242 -9.17 -5.11 10.35
C GLU A 242 -8.11 -4.03 10.47
N TYR A 243 -8.26 -3.10 11.43
CA TYR A 243 -7.25 -2.05 11.67
C TYR A 243 -5.98 -2.60 12.31
N HIS A 244 -6.08 -3.64 13.14
CA HIS A 244 -4.89 -4.37 13.61
C HIS A 244 -4.09 -4.93 12.42
N GLY A 245 -4.77 -5.58 11.48
CA GLY A 245 -4.17 -6.11 10.25
C GLY A 245 -3.54 -5.01 9.39
N LEU A 246 -4.26 -3.91 9.17
CA LEU A 246 -3.77 -2.77 8.38
C LEU A 246 -2.49 -2.17 8.99
N VAL A 247 -2.50 -1.90 10.28
CA VAL A 247 -1.34 -1.30 10.98
C VAL A 247 -0.15 -2.24 10.98
N LEU A 248 -0.36 -3.54 11.23
CA LEU A 248 0.69 -4.54 11.17
C LEU A 248 1.30 -4.63 9.76
N GLU A 249 0.47 -4.68 8.73
CA GLU A 249 0.90 -4.72 7.32
C GLU A 249 1.77 -3.52 6.94
N LEU A 250 1.32 -2.31 7.29
CA LEU A 250 2.06 -1.07 7.04
C LEU A 250 3.40 -1.04 7.79
N GLY A 251 3.40 -1.49 9.03
CA GLY A 251 4.62 -1.55 9.84
C GLY A 251 5.63 -2.57 9.30
N LEU A 252 5.19 -3.76 8.91
CA LEU A 252 6.04 -4.78 8.29
C LEU A 252 6.61 -4.29 6.96
N ALA A 253 5.79 -3.64 6.11
CA ALA A 253 6.27 -3.05 4.87
C ALA A 253 7.35 -1.98 5.13
N ALA A 254 7.16 -1.11 6.13
CA ALA A 254 8.15 -0.09 6.48
C ALA A 254 9.48 -0.71 6.98
N VAL A 255 9.42 -1.79 7.75
CA VAL A 255 10.64 -2.50 8.19
C VAL A 255 11.36 -3.14 7.02
N ALA A 256 10.62 -3.78 6.11
CA ALA A 256 11.20 -4.36 4.89
C ALA A 256 11.88 -3.30 4.02
N GLU A 257 11.26 -2.12 3.87
CA GLU A 257 11.88 -0.99 3.17
C GLU A 257 13.15 -0.49 3.85
N ALA A 258 13.14 -0.43 5.18
CA ALA A 258 14.32 -0.02 5.95
C ALA A 258 15.48 -1.00 5.76
N ASP A 259 15.20 -2.30 5.84
CA ASP A 259 16.20 -3.35 5.66
C ASP A 259 16.78 -3.33 4.24
N ALA A 260 15.92 -3.19 3.22
CA ALA A 260 16.34 -3.05 1.83
C ALA A 260 17.20 -1.81 1.56
N ALA A 261 16.91 -0.70 2.26
CA ALA A 261 17.66 0.55 2.13
C ALA A 261 18.87 0.66 3.07
N GLY A 262 19.12 -0.33 3.92
CA GLY A 262 20.18 -0.29 4.93
C GLY A 262 19.95 0.80 5.99
N VAL A 263 18.71 1.17 6.27
CA VAL A 263 18.34 2.19 7.26
C VAL A 263 18.05 1.52 8.59
N PRO A 264 18.78 1.88 9.66
CA PRO A 264 18.51 1.29 10.97
C PRO A 264 17.14 1.70 11.50
N VAL A 265 16.36 0.70 11.93
CA VAL A 265 15.06 0.89 12.56
C VAL A 265 15.21 0.78 14.08
N PRO A 266 14.61 1.68 14.88
CA PRO A 266 14.63 1.56 16.35
C PRO A 266 14.11 0.21 16.82
N GLY A 267 14.77 -0.40 17.79
CA GLY A 267 14.36 -1.68 18.37
C GLY A 267 12.93 -1.67 18.93
N SER A 268 12.46 -0.50 19.39
CA SER A 268 11.09 -0.29 19.83
C SER A 268 10.06 -0.56 18.72
N VAL A 269 10.33 -0.16 17.48
CA VAL A 269 9.45 -0.43 16.32
C VAL A 269 9.38 -1.93 16.07
N ARG A 270 10.53 -2.61 15.99
CA ARG A 270 10.57 -4.07 15.79
C ARG A 270 9.86 -4.82 16.91
N THR A 271 10.03 -4.38 18.16
CA THR A 271 9.36 -4.99 19.31
C THR A 271 7.84 -4.84 19.24
N VAL A 272 7.33 -3.68 18.87
CA VAL A 272 5.88 -3.46 18.72
C VAL A 272 5.32 -4.36 17.63
N LEU A 273 5.96 -4.42 16.47
CA LEU A 273 5.47 -5.23 15.34
C LEU A 273 5.58 -6.74 15.65
N LEU A 274 6.63 -7.18 16.35
CA LEU A 274 6.71 -8.55 16.84
C LEU A 274 5.53 -8.88 17.77
N ARG A 275 5.23 -7.99 18.73
CA ARG A 275 4.08 -8.17 19.64
C ARG A 275 2.74 -8.15 18.90
N MET A 276 2.59 -7.32 17.86
CA MET A 276 1.38 -7.30 17.04
C MET A 276 1.20 -8.60 16.27
N THR A 277 2.30 -9.16 15.73
CA THR A 277 2.28 -10.49 15.07
C THR A 277 1.96 -11.58 16.07
N ASP A 278 2.54 -11.52 17.25
CA ASP A 278 2.31 -12.45 18.36
C ASP A 278 0.85 -12.43 18.82
N ALA A 279 0.27 -11.24 18.95
CA ALA A 279 -1.14 -11.06 19.29
C ALA A 279 -2.07 -11.61 18.19
N LEU A 280 -1.74 -11.39 16.91
CA LEU A 280 -2.50 -11.97 15.80
C LEU A 280 -2.45 -13.51 15.86
N ALA A 281 -1.26 -14.09 16.06
CA ALA A 281 -1.09 -15.53 16.20
C ALA A 281 -1.88 -16.11 17.38
N ALA A 282 -2.04 -15.33 18.46
CA ALA A 282 -2.79 -15.74 19.66
C ALA A 282 -4.31 -15.74 19.47
N VAL A 283 -4.85 -14.95 18.54
CA VAL A 283 -6.31 -14.77 18.40
C VAL A 283 -6.90 -15.48 17.18
N VAL A 284 -6.07 -16.02 16.29
CA VAL A 284 -6.58 -16.80 15.14
C VAL A 284 -7.00 -18.20 15.57
N ASP A 285 -8.03 -18.72 14.90
CA ASP A 285 -8.47 -20.10 15.04
C ASP A 285 -7.59 -21.09 14.24
N ASP A 286 -7.98 -22.35 14.20
CA ASP A 286 -7.31 -23.44 13.46
C ASP A 286 -7.30 -23.23 11.93
N ARG A 287 -8.16 -22.32 11.42
CA ARG A 287 -8.22 -21.91 10.02
C ARG A 287 -7.51 -20.57 9.78
N LEU A 288 -6.75 -20.09 10.73
CA LEU A 288 -6.07 -18.80 10.71
C LEU A 288 -7.01 -17.58 10.60
N ARG A 289 -8.24 -17.71 11.12
CA ARG A 289 -9.23 -16.63 11.12
C ARG A 289 -9.25 -15.93 12.47
N PRO A 290 -8.98 -14.62 12.55
CA PRO A 290 -9.18 -13.88 13.78
C PRO A 290 -10.66 -13.61 14.03
N PRO A 291 -11.08 -13.36 15.27
CA PRO A 291 -12.44 -12.95 15.57
C PRO A 291 -12.76 -11.62 14.88
N ARG A 292 -13.97 -11.49 14.36
CA ARG A 292 -14.47 -10.22 13.83
C ARG A 292 -14.84 -9.30 14.99
N GLN A 293 -14.14 -8.20 15.13
CA GLN A 293 -14.38 -7.21 16.17
C GLN A 293 -14.17 -5.80 15.61
N GLY A 294 -15.01 -4.87 16.03
CA GLY A 294 -14.91 -3.46 15.68
C GLY A 294 -15.27 -3.16 14.22
N ASP A 295 -14.85 -2.00 13.75
CA ASP A 295 -15.07 -1.55 12.39
C ASP A 295 -14.30 -2.42 11.38
N ALA A 296 -14.91 -2.60 10.21
CA ALA A 296 -14.31 -3.30 9.08
C ALA A 296 -14.59 -2.52 7.80
N ASP A 297 -13.55 -2.02 7.15
CA ASP A 297 -13.63 -1.34 5.86
C ASP A 297 -12.74 -1.98 4.78
N ASP A 298 -12.33 -3.22 5.02
CA ASP A 298 -11.50 -4.05 4.12
C ASP A 298 -10.18 -3.35 3.65
N GLY A 299 -9.71 -2.35 4.40
CA GLY A 299 -8.53 -1.57 4.06
C GLY A 299 -7.22 -2.37 4.13
N HIS A 300 -6.41 -2.27 3.08
CA HIS A 300 -5.08 -2.85 2.99
C HIS A 300 -4.00 -1.78 2.84
N GLY A 301 -2.82 -2.03 3.42
CA GLY A 301 -1.67 -1.14 3.26
C GLY A 301 -0.87 -1.45 2.01
N LEU A 302 -0.51 -2.70 1.82
CA LEU A 302 0.25 -3.20 0.67
C LEU A 302 -0.43 -4.43 0.09
N VAL A 303 -0.80 -4.37 -1.18
CA VAL A 303 -1.40 -5.48 -1.92
C VAL A 303 -0.50 -5.83 -3.11
N VAL A 304 0.08 -7.02 -3.08
CA VAL A 304 0.85 -7.60 -4.19
C VAL A 304 0.38 -9.01 -4.55
N ASP A 305 -0.64 -9.48 -3.84
CA ASP A 305 -1.24 -10.80 -4.00
C ASP A 305 -2.57 -10.73 -4.76
N GLY A 306 -2.98 -11.87 -5.34
CA GLY A 306 -4.34 -12.02 -5.87
C GLY A 306 -5.40 -11.95 -4.78
N ALA A 307 -6.62 -11.56 -5.16
CA ALA A 307 -7.75 -11.32 -4.25
C ALA A 307 -8.14 -12.54 -3.39
N ASP A 308 -7.86 -13.76 -3.87
CA ASP A 308 -8.16 -15.00 -3.14
C ASP A 308 -7.07 -15.39 -2.13
N THR A 309 -6.05 -14.59 -1.93
CA THR A 309 -5.00 -14.85 -0.94
C THR A 309 -5.51 -14.57 0.46
N ASP A 310 -5.28 -15.53 1.37
CA ASP A 310 -5.64 -15.35 2.78
C ASP A 310 -4.74 -14.28 3.42
N ARG A 311 -5.34 -13.13 3.74
CA ARG A 311 -4.65 -11.98 4.33
C ARG A 311 -3.98 -12.32 5.66
N TRP A 312 -4.66 -13.07 6.52
CA TRP A 312 -4.17 -13.34 7.88
C TRP A 312 -3.02 -14.34 7.87
N ALA A 313 -3.15 -15.39 7.04
CA ALA A 313 -2.05 -16.31 6.78
C ALA A 313 -0.83 -15.58 6.20
N SER A 314 -1.04 -14.69 5.23
CA SER A 314 0.02 -13.88 4.63
C SER A 314 0.70 -12.95 5.65
N LEU A 315 -0.06 -12.30 6.55
CA LEU A 315 0.50 -11.45 7.61
C LEU A 315 1.36 -12.25 8.59
N LEU A 316 0.91 -13.44 9.01
CA LEU A 316 1.68 -14.33 9.88
C LEU A 316 2.96 -14.81 9.19
N ALA A 317 2.87 -15.20 7.90
CA ALA A 317 4.04 -15.60 7.12
C ALA A 317 5.05 -14.45 6.96
N THR A 318 4.59 -13.23 6.71
CA THR A 318 5.44 -12.04 6.61
C THR A 318 6.10 -11.73 7.96
N GLY A 319 5.36 -11.81 9.05
CA GLY A 319 5.90 -11.64 10.40
C GLY A 319 6.96 -12.68 10.74
N ASP A 320 6.74 -13.95 10.37
CA ASP A 320 7.74 -15.03 10.48
C ASP A 320 9.01 -14.69 9.69
N ALA A 321 8.88 -14.26 8.45
CA ALA A 321 10.01 -13.90 7.59
C ALA A 321 10.83 -12.73 8.16
N VAL A 322 10.17 -11.74 8.78
CA VAL A 322 10.84 -10.54 9.32
C VAL A 322 11.49 -10.78 10.68
N PHE A 323 10.84 -11.53 11.56
CA PHE A 323 11.28 -11.65 12.98
C PHE A 323 11.83 -13.02 13.33
N GLY A 324 11.59 -14.04 12.53
CA GLY A 324 11.73 -15.44 12.92
C GLY A 324 10.53 -15.92 13.74
N ARG A 325 10.05 -17.10 13.41
CA ARG A 325 8.85 -17.69 14.01
C ARG A 325 9.08 -18.07 15.48
N LEU A 326 8.22 -17.60 16.36
CA LEU A 326 8.13 -18.15 17.70
C LEU A 326 7.57 -19.58 17.68
N ALA A 327 8.04 -20.44 18.58
CA ALA A 327 7.74 -21.88 18.55
C ALA A 327 6.25 -22.21 18.59
N TRP A 328 5.43 -21.35 19.17
CA TRP A 328 3.99 -21.54 19.31
C TRP A 328 3.13 -20.89 18.19
N TRP A 329 3.75 -20.08 17.30
CA TRP A 329 3.03 -19.52 16.17
C TRP A 329 2.65 -20.62 15.17
N PRO A 330 1.48 -20.50 14.53
CA PRO A 330 1.14 -21.42 13.45
C PRO A 330 2.20 -21.38 12.35
N ALA A 331 2.56 -22.53 11.82
CA ALA A 331 3.45 -22.61 10.68
C ALA A 331 2.66 -22.28 9.41
N VAL A 332 3.02 -21.17 8.76
CA VAL A 332 2.39 -20.72 7.51
C VAL A 332 3.47 -20.63 6.45
N THR A 333 3.38 -21.43 5.41
CA THR A 333 4.34 -21.45 4.31
C THR A 333 3.62 -21.59 2.97
N GLY A 334 4.18 -20.96 1.94
CA GLY A 334 3.72 -21.18 0.57
C GLY A 334 2.35 -20.58 0.22
N THR A 335 1.87 -19.61 0.99
CA THR A 335 0.50 -19.10 0.87
C THR A 335 0.36 -17.84 0.03
N ASP A 336 1.42 -17.06 -0.13
CA ASP A 336 1.36 -15.71 -0.72
C ASP A 336 2.55 -15.39 -1.63
N VAL A 337 2.39 -14.32 -2.39
CA VAL A 337 3.43 -13.72 -3.24
C VAL A 337 4.25 -12.70 -2.43
N ARG A 338 3.63 -12.00 -1.49
CA ARG A 338 4.25 -10.90 -0.74
C ARG A 338 5.44 -11.36 0.11
N THR A 339 5.31 -12.45 0.84
CA THR A 339 6.34 -12.92 1.79
C THR A 339 7.69 -13.21 1.12
N PRO A 340 7.77 -13.89 -0.06
CA PRO A 340 9.02 -14.07 -0.77
C PRO A 340 9.63 -12.79 -1.36
N LEU A 341 8.79 -11.82 -1.74
CA LEU A 341 9.23 -10.54 -2.33
C LEU A 341 9.75 -9.56 -1.29
#